data_999a03939cb8746fdcd748d45c549798
#
_entry.id   999a03939cb8746fdcd748d45c549798
#
_cell.length_a   1.000
_cell.length_b   1.000
_cell.length_c   1.000
_cell.angle_alpha   90.00
_cell.angle_beta   90.00
_cell.angle_gamma   90.00
#
_symmetry.space_group_name_H-M   'P 1'
#
loop_
_entity.id
_entity.type
_entity.pdbx_description
1 polymer ?
#
loop_
_entity_poly.entity_id
_entity_poly.type
_entity_poly.pdbx_seq_one_letter_code
_entity_poly.pdbx_strand_id
1 'polypeptide(L)'
;EDDHLLLTAAAALHDVGDGPFPHISDQVMEEVLGFKHEGAVRFAFENSPVKDSSILEKYGLDLGEIASIIKGEHRLSYFLHGRPDLDNADNVYRFMMNIPGKLLGEASYNPMEIAANLSLRSGEQNLPEDLREKWLGDWEKVYSHVWEDRLNMVGWTMLGRAMRLMREELAPRFFLTTNREAFHLIRLKIPNLAGGLR
;
A
#
# COMPACT_ATOMS: atom_id res chain seq x y z
N GLU A 1 -8.37 -20.93 -13.51
CA GLU A 1 -9.04 -20.80 -12.17
C GLU A 1 -8.00 -20.51 -11.09
N ASP A 2 -6.87 -21.20 -11.09
CA ASP A 2 -5.83 -21.04 -10.06
C ASP A 2 -5.23 -19.61 -10.04
N ASP A 3 -4.98 -19.01 -11.20
CA ASP A 3 -4.45 -17.64 -11.29
C ASP A 3 -5.39 -16.58 -10.72
N HIS A 4 -6.70 -16.72 -10.88
CA HIS A 4 -7.66 -15.80 -10.32
C HIS A 4 -7.68 -15.86 -8.79
N LEU A 5 -7.65 -17.06 -8.25
CA LEU A 5 -7.65 -17.25 -6.80
C LEU A 5 -6.35 -16.74 -6.18
N LEU A 6 -5.23 -17.04 -6.82
CA LEU A 6 -3.92 -16.60 -6.39
C LEU A 6 -3.80 -15.07 -6.43
N LEU A 7 -4.24 -14.43 -7.53
CA LEU A 7 -4.26 -12.97 -7.64
C LEU A 7 -5.20 -12.33 -6.63
N THR A 8 -6.38 -12.93 -6.40
CA THR A 8 -7.32 -12.45 -5.39
C THR A 8 -6.71 -12.48 -3.99
N ALA A 9 -6.01 -13.57 -3.65
CA ALA A 9 -5.31 -13.67 -2.38
C ALA A 9 -4.17 -12.64 -2.27
N ALA A 10 -3.38 -12.45 -3.33
CA ALA A 10 -2.33 -11.45 -3.37
C ALA A 10 -2.89 -10.02 -3.23
N ALA A 11 -3.97 -9.70 -3.91
CA ALA A 11 -4.64 -8.41 -3.80
C ALA A 11 -5.25 -8.17 -2.41
N ALA A 12 -5.76 -9.22 -1.75
CA ALA A 12 -6.28 -9.11 -0.39
C ALA A 12 -5.20 -8.95 0.67
N LEU A 13 -3.98 -9.39 0.39
CA LEU A 13 -2.87 -9.45 1.34
C LEU A 13 -1.76 -8.42 1.04
N HIS A 14 -1.87 -7.63 -0.05
CA HIS A 14 -0.75 -6.79 -0.49
C HIS A 14 -0.34 -5.75 0.56
N ASP A 15 -1.30 -5.20 1.31
CA ASP A 15 -1.08 -4.21 2.37
C ASP A 15 -0.86 -4.82 3.76
N VAL A 16 -0.90 -6.15 3.88
CA VAL A 16 -0.74 -6.82 5.19
C VAL A 16 0.66 -6.58 5.78
N GLY A 17 1.62 -6.28 4.93
CA GLY A 17 2.98 -5.91 5.30
C GLY A 17 3.17 -4.44 5.64
N ASP A 18 2.15 -3.62 5.45
CA ASP A 18 2.22 -2.20 5.73
C ASP A 18 2.46 -1.95 7.22
N GLY A 19 3.54 -1.24 7.49
CA GLY A 19 3.80 -0.74 8.84
C GLY A 19 2.87 0.41 9.20
N PRO A 20 2.95 0.90 10.44
CA PRO A 20 2.20 2.08 10.82
C PRO A 20 2.65 3.27 9.97
N PHE A 21 1.69 4.09 9.52
CA PHE A 21 1.92 5.19 8.57
C PHE A 21 2.53 4.69 7.26
N PRO A 22 1.78 3.94 6.43
CA PRO A 22 2.25 3.38 5.16
C PRO A 22 3.06 4.38 4.34
N HIS A 23 4.01 3.92 3.56
CA HIS A 23 4.99 4.71 2.78
C HIS A 23 5.97 5.57 3.62
N ILE A 24 5.55 6.11 4.78
CA ILE A 24 6.46 6.86 5.67
C ILE A 24 7.36 5.87 6.43
N SER A 25 6.78 4.77 6.89
CA SER A 25 7.52 3.73 7.61
C SER A 25 8.43 2.90 6.72
N ASP A 26 8.17 2.80 5.41
CA ASP A 26 8.93 1.97 4.49
C ASP A 26 10.43 2.21 4.51
N GLN A 27 10.84 3.48 4.46
CA GLN A 27 12.25 3.82 4.51
C GLN A 27 12.89 3.39 5.85
N VAL A 28 12.16 3.58 6.95
CA VAL A 28 12.65 3.21 8.29
C VAL A 28 12.62 1.69 8.44
N MET A 29 11.61 1.02 7.89
CA MET A 29 11.53 -0.44 7.86
C MET A 29 12.70 -1.03 7.09
N GLU A 30 13.02 -0.49 5.92
CA GLU A 30 14.18 -0.91 5.13
C GLU A 30 15.50 -0.70 5.88
N GLU A 31 15.66 0.44 6.56
CA GLU A 31 16.83 0.75 7.40
C GLU A 31 16.99 -0.20 8.62
N VAL A 32 15.88 -0.66 9.20
CA VAL A 32 15.87 -1.47 10.45
C VAL A 32 15.79 -2.96 10.16
N LEU A 33 14.95 -3.38 9.20
CA LEU A 33 14.65 -4.79 8.91
C LEU A 33 15.31 -5.30 7.63
N GLY A 34 15.80 -4.40 6.76
CA GLY A 34 16.38 -4.76 5.47
C GLY A 34 15.36 -5.04 4.36
N PHE A 35 14.08 -4.75 4.58
CA PHE A 35 13.02 -4.91 3.58
C PHE A 35 11.92 -3.85 3.76
N LYS A 36 11.17 -3.58 2.69
CA LYS A 36 9.99 -2.73 2.67
C LYS A 36 8.72 -3.55 2.88
N HIS A 37 7.54 -2.88 2.87
CA HIS A 37 6.25 -3.54 3.11
C HIS A 37 5.98 -4.71 2.14
N GLU A 38 6.36 -4.61 0.86
CA GLU A 38 6.18 -5.69 -0.09
C GLU A 38 6.94 -6.97 0.33
N GLY A 39 8.09 -6.80 1.00
CA GLY A 39 8.86 -7.91 1.58
C GLY A 39 8.34 -8.39 2.94
N ALA A 40 7.47 -7.61 3.57
CA ALA A 40 7.00 -7.85 4.93
C ALA A 40 5.82 -8.83 5.03
N VAL A 41 5.20 -9.24 3.92
CA VAL A 41 4.02 -10.12 3.92
C VAL A 41 4.27 -11.40 4.72
N ARG A 42 5.36 -12.11 4.41
CA ARG A 42 5.72 -13.32 5.15
C ARG A 42 6.00 -13.02 6.61
N PHE A 43 6.74 -11.95 6.91
CA PHE A 43 7.03 -11.51 8.28
C PHE A 43 5.73 -11.20 9.04
N ALA A 44 4.80 -10.47 8.44
CA ALA A 44 3.52 -10.15 9.04
C ALA A 44 2.71 -11.42 9.33
N PHE A 45 2.66 -12.36 8.39
CA PHE A 45 1.95 -13.62 8.55
C PHE A 45 2.55 -14.49 9.66
N GLU A 46 3.87 -14.64 9.72
CA GLU A 46 4.57 -15.45 10.72
C GLU A 46 4.48 -14.86 12.13
N ASN A 47 4.34 -13.54 12.26
CA ASN A 47 4.32 -12.82 13.54
C ASN A 47 2.94 -12.30 13.94
N SER A 48 1.92 -12.47 13.11
CA SER A 48 0.54 -12.14 13.46
C SER A 48 0.04 -13.04 14.60
N PRO A 49 -0.76 -12.50 15.54
CA PRO A 49 -1.46 -13.33 16.52
C PRO A 49 -2.49 -14.29 15.86
N VAL A 50 -2.91 -14.00 14.64
CA VAL A 50 -3.82 -14.83 13.84
C VAL A 50 -2.99 -15.59 12.80
N LYS A 51 -2.21 -16.59 13.27
CA LYS A 51 -1.46 -17.50 12.40
C LYS A 51 -2.34 -18.59 11.81
N ASP A 52 -3.37 -18.23 11.09
CA ASP A 52 -4.20 -19.25 10.46
C ASP A 52 -3.88 -19.41 8.98
N SER A 53 -2.83 -20.21 8.70
CA SER A 53 -2.50 -20.63 7.32
C SER A 53 -3.53 -21.63 6.78
N SER A 54 -4.41 -22.13 7.61
CA SER A 54 -5.40 -23.18 7.23
C SER A 54 -6.33 -22.72 6.09
N ILE A 55 -6.60 -21.41 5.99
CA ILE A 55 -7.36 -20.84 4.87
C ILE A 55 -6.57 -20.99 3.57
N LEU A 56 -5.29 -20.62 3.54
CA LEU A 56 -4.47 -20.73 2.34
C LEU A 56 -4.33 -22.20 1.93
N GLU A 57 -4.02 -23.07 2.89
CA GLU A 57 -3.93 -24.52 2.67
C GLU A 57 -5.21 -25.13 2.13
N LYS A 58 -6.37 -24.72 2.67
CA LYS A 58 -7.70 -25.16 2.21
C LYS A 58 -7.93 -24.87 0.73
N TYR A 59 -7.39 -23.79 0.23
CA TYR A 59 -7.51 -23.37 -1.17
C TYR A 59 -6.29 -23.75 -2.01
N GLY A 60 -5.33 -24.49 -1.46
CA GLY A 60 -4.12 -24.91 -2.16
C GLY A 60 -3.19 -23.74 -2.53
N LEU A 61 -3.26 -22.63 -1.77
CA LEU A 61 -2.46 -21.43 -2.02
C LEU A 61 -1.14 -21.46 -1.25
N ASP A 62 -0.05 -21.15 -1.93
CA ASP A 62 1.29 -21.01 -1.33
C ASP A 62 1.58 -19.55 -0.96
N LEU A 63 1.90 -19.30 0.31
CA LEU A 63 2.24 -17.97 0.81
C LEU A 63 3.49 -17.38 0.13
N GLY A 64 4.44 -18.23 -0.27
CA GLY A 64 5.64 -17.80 -0.99
C GLY A 64 5.32 -17.28 -2.37
N GLU A 65 4.39 -17.93 -3.07
CA GLU A 65 3.92 -17.50 -4.38
C GLU A 65 3.13 -16.19 -4.28
N ILE A 66 2.23 -16.06 -3.30
CA ILE A 66 1.52 -14.82 -2.99
C ILE A 66 2.53 -13.69 -2.69
N ALA A 67 3.52 -13.94 -1.84
CA ALA A 67 4.55 -12.95 -1.51
C ALA A 67 5.37 -12.54 -2.73
N SER A 68 5.63 -13.45 -3.68
CA SER A 68 6.36 -13.12 -4.91
C SER A 68 5.55 -12.21 -5.84
N ILE A 69 4.22 -12.38 -5.87
CA ILE A 69 3.32 -11.48 -6.60
C ILE A 69 3.38 -10.07 -5.98
N ILE A 70 3.27 -9.99 -4.66
CA ILE A 70 3.27 -8.71 -3.92
C ILE A 70 4.62 -8.00 -4.03
N LYS A 71 5.73 -8.75 -4.14
CA LYS A 71 7.07 -8.18 -4.36
C LYS A 71 7.36 -7.71 -5.78
N GLY A 72 6.51 -8.02 -6.74
CA GLY A 72 6.79 -7.72 -8.14
C GLY A 72 7.64 -8.78 -8.86
N GLU A 73 7.85 -9.94 -8.27
CA GLU A 73 8.73 -11.02 -8.76
C GLU A 73 7.99 -12.11 -9.53
N HIS A 74 6.68 -11.99 -9.71
CA HIS A 74 5.82 -12.97 -10.36
C HIS A 74 5.15 -12.41 -11.62
N ARG A 75 4.77 -13.27 -12.58
CA ARG A 75 4.08 -12.85 -13.81
C ARG A 75 2.75 -12.13 -13.58
N LEU A 76 2.08 -12.36 -12.45
CA LEU A 76 0.84 -11.68 -12.09
C LEU A 76 1.06 -10.35 -11.37
N SER A 77 2.30 -10.00 -11.05
CA SER A 77 2.62 -8.78 -10.30
C SER A 77 2.19 -7.49 -11.00
N TYR A 78 2.08 -7.52 -12.34
CA TYR A 78 1.67 -6.33 -13.09
C TYR A 78 0.25 -5.86 -12.74
N PHE A 79 -0.59 -6.73 -12.16
CA PHE A 79 -1.92 -6.34 -11.68
C PHE A 79 -1.86 -5.45 -10.42
N LEU A 80 -0.77 -5.57 -9.63
CA LEU A 80 -0.56 -4.80 -8.40
C LEU A 80 0.50 -3.70 -8.55
N HIS A 81 1.35 -3.77 -9.60
CA HIS A 81 2.48 -2.86 -9.80
C HIS A 81 2.51 -2.23 -11.20
N GLY A 82 1.45 -2.42 -11.99
CA GLY A 82 1.34 -1.85 -13.34
C GLY A 82 1.04 -0.35 -13.35
N ARG A 83 0.85 0.20 -14.55
CA ARG A 83 0.38 1.58 -14.74
C ARG A 83 -0.69 1.63 -15.83
N PRO A 84 -1.97 1.62 -15.46
CA PRO A 84 -2.52 1.48 -14.12
C PRO A 84 -2.41 0.05 -13.58
N ASP A 85 -2.44 -0.08 -12.26
CA ASP A 85 -2.72 -1.31 -11.55
C ASP A 85 -4.12 -1.26 -10.90
N LEU A 86 -4.57 -2.39 -10.36
CA LEU A 86 -5.92 -2.50 -9.80
C LEU A 86 -6.09 -1.66 -8.53
N ASP A 87 -5.06 -1.60 -7.69
CA ASP A 87 -5.09 -0.86 -6.43
C ASP A 87 -5.14 0.65 -6.69
N ASN A 88 -4.22 1.18 -7.48
CA ASN A 88 -4.22 2.60 -7.83
C ASN A 88 -5.47 3.01 -8.62
N ALA A 89 -6.02 2.14 -9.46
CA ALA A 89 -7.27 2.43 -10.18
C ALA A 89 -8.43 2.65 -9.21
N ASP A 90 -8.56 1.82 -8.17
CA ASP A 90 -9.59 1.95 -7.16
C ASP A 90 -9.31 3.12 -6.19
N ASN A 91 -8.06 3.25 -5.72
CA ASN A 91 -7.67 4.30 -4.78
C ASN A 91 -7.85 5.71 -5.37
N VAL A 92 -7.37 5.97 -6.57
CA VAL A 92 -7.54 7.26 -7.25
C VAL A 92 -9.02 7.57 -7.42
N TYR A 93 -9.83 6.59 -7.87
CA TYR A 93 -11.28 6.77 -8.00
C TYR A 93 -11.93 7.14 -6.67
N ARG A 94 -11.60 6.43 -5.59
CA ARG A 94 -12.13 6.72 -4.23
C ARG A 94 -11.71 8.09 -3.73
N PHE A 95 -10.48 8.51 -3.98
CA PHE A 95 -10.02 9.86 -3.64
C PHE A 95 -10.82 10.92 -4.39
N MET A 96 -11.01 10.78 -5.70
CA MET A 96 -11.81 11.70 -6.50
C MET A 96 -13.24 11.83 -5.96
N MET A 97 -13.85 10.72 -5.54
CA MET A 97 -15.24 10.68 -5.08
C MET A 97 -15.41 11.18 -3.64
N ASN A 98 -14.41 11.04 -2.77
CA ASN A 98 -14.55 11.26 -1.32
C ASN A 98 -13.85 12.53 -0.80
N ILE A 99 -13.01 13.21 -1.58
CA ILE A 99 -12.42 14.47 -1.13
C ILE A 99 -13.51 15.53 -0.99
N PRO A 100 -13.65 16.14 0.22
CA PRO A 100 -14.72 17.08 0.49
C PRO A 100 -14.70 18.30 -0.45
N GLY A 101 -15.89 18.74 -0.86
CA GLY A 101 -16.06 19.97 -1.65
C GLY A 101 -15.81 19.80 -3.15
N LYS A 102 -15.66 18.58 -3.66
CA LYS A 102 -15.36 18.30 -5.08
C LYS A 102 -14.15 19.09 -5.61
N LEU A 103 -13.15 19.28 -4.73
CA LEU A 103 -11.94 20.04 -5.07
C LEU A 103 -11.20 19.47 -6.29
N LEU A 104 -11.30 18.16 -6.49
CA LEU A 104 -10.66 17.46 -7.60
C LEU A 104 -11.61 17.23 -8.79
N GLY A 105 -12.90 17.55 -8.65
CA GLY A 105 -13.92 17.25 -9.65
C GLY A 105 -14.52 15.86 -9.50
N GLU A 106 -15.18 15.37 -10.56
CA GLU A 106 -15.69 14.01 -10.63
C GLU A 106 -14.64 13.11 -11.30
N ALA A 107 -14.61 11.83 -10.91
CA ALA A 107 -13.73 10.86 -11.53
C ALA A 107 -14.07 10.71 -13.03
N SER A 108 -13.05 10.71 -13.88
CA SER A 108 -13.21 10.66 -15.33
C SER A 108 -13.26 9.25 -15.90
N TYR A 109 -13.02 8.23 -15.08
CA TYR A 109 -13.05 6.81 -15.44
C TYR A 109 -13.79 5.98 -14.38
N ASN A 110 -14.04 4.71 -14.71
CA ASN A 110 -14.57 3.71 -13.78
C ASN A 110 -13.50 2.62 -13.57
N PRO A 111 -13.11 2.30 -12.33
CA PRO A 111 -12.10 1.26 -12.06
C PRO A 111 -12.49 -0.12 -12.61
N MET A 112 -13.78 -0.43 -12.73
CA MET A 112 -14.25 -1.68 -13.35
C MET A 112 -13.93 -1.73 -14.86
N GLU A 113 -13.89 -0.59 -15.54
CA GLU A 113 -13.48 -0.55 -16.96
C GLU A 113 -12.01 -0.85 -17.11
N ILE A 114 -11.16 -0.33 -16.19
CA ILE A 114 -9.73 -0.67 -16.13
C ILE A 114 -9.58 -2.16 -15.87
N ALA A 115 -10.24 -2.70 -14.84
CA ALA A 115 -10.16 -4.11 -14.49
C ALA A 115 -10.59 -5.04 -15.65
N ALA A 116 -11.64 -4.67 -16.39
CA ALA A 116 -12.13 -5.45 -17.53
C ALA A 116 -11.15 -5.49 -18.70
N ASN A 117 -10.27 -4.50 -18.83
CA ASN A 117 -9.26 -4.42 -19.90
C ASN A 117 -7.88 -4.97 -19.47
N LEU A 118 -7.70 -5.35 -18.20
CA LEU A 118 -6.52 -6.07 -17.75
C LEU A 118 -6.71 -7.57 -17.99
N SER A 119 -5.81 -8.18 -18.75
CA SER A 119 -5.94 -9.58 -19.15
C SER A 119 -4.94 -10.49 -18.45
N LEU A 120 -5.44 -11.53 -17.78
CA LEU A 120 -4.60 -12.59 -17.21
C LEU A 120 -3.79 -13.37 -18.26
N ARG A 121 -4.21 -13.33 -19.54
CA ARG A 121 -3.62 -14.16 -20.59
C ARG A 121 -2.43 -13.52 -21.28
N SER A 122 -2.43 -12.21 -21.47
CA SER A 122 -1.42 -11.53 -22.28
C SER A 122 -0.24 -11.00 -21.47
N GLY A 123 -0.39 -10.82 -20.16
CA GLY A 123 0.62 -10.12 -19.36
C GLY A 123 0.79 -8.65 -19.78
N GLU A 124 0.06 -8.22 -20.79
CA GLU A 124 0.09 -6.87 -21.34
C GLU A 124 -1.18 -6.12 -20.94
N GLN A 125 -1.01 -4.85 -20.66
CA GLN A 125 -2.12 -3.95 -20.42
C GLN A 125 -2.69 -3.51 -21.77
N ASN A 126 -3.70 -4.20 -22.26
CA ASN A 126 -4.47 -3.77 -23.44
C ASN A 126 -5.46 -2.66 -23.08
N LEU A 127 -5.04 -1.72 -22.25
CA LEU A 127 -5.90 -0.61 -21.88
C LEU A 127 -6.06 0.34 -23.06
N PRO A 128 -7.30 0.69 -23.46
CA PRO A 128 -7.55 1.73 -24.45
C PRO A 128 -6.85 3.04 -24.05
N GLU A 129 -6.23 3.72 -25.01
CA GLU A 129 -5.43 4.92 -24.72
C GLU A 129 -6.25 6.02 -24.05
N ASP A 130 -7.49 6.22 -24.48
CA ASP A 130 -8.40 7.19 -23.88
C ASP A 130 -8.72 6.88 -22.41
N LEU A 131 -8.80 5.60 -22.04
CA LEU A 131 -9.03 5.18 -20.65
C LEU A 131 -7.77 5.37 -19.82
N ARG A 132 -6.61 5.10 -20.39
CA ARG A 132 -5.31 5.37 -19.77
C ARG A 132 -5.12 6.86 -19.49
N GLU A 133 -5.40 7.72 -20.47
CA GLU A 133 -5.30 9.17 -20.33
C GLU A 133 -6.23 9.71 -19.23
N LYS A 134 -7.48 9.22 -19.17
CA LYS A 134 -8.43 9.58 -18.12
C LYS A 134 -7.90 9.21 -16.73
N TRP A 135 -7.47 7.95 -16.57
CA TRP A 135 -6.90 7.50 -15.31
C TRP A 135 -5.67 8.33 -14.92
N LEU A 136 -4.75 8.56 -15.87
CA LEU A 136 -3.52 9.32 -15.61
C LEU A 136 -3.82 10.77 -15.21
N GLY A 137 -4.78 11.41 -15.86
CA GLY A 137 -5.22 12.77 -15.52
C GLY A 137 -5.82 12.86 -14.11
N ASP A 138 -6.60 11.88 -13.70
CA ASP A 138 -7.15 11.83 -12.34
C ASP A 138 -6.07 11.44 -11.32
N TRP A 139 -5.16 10.54 -11.67
CA TRP A 139 -3.99 10.19 -10.85
C TRP A 139 -3.12 11.44 -10.56
N GLU A 140 -2.79 12.24 -11.57
CA GLU A 140 -2.03 13.48 -11.40
C GLU A 140 -2.73 14.46 -10.47
N LYS A 141 -4.05 14.66 -10.61
CA LYS A 141 -4.82 15.54 -9.72
C LYS A 141 -4.78 15.06 -8.27
N VAL A 142 -5.01 13.76 -8.02
CA VAL A 142 -5.00 13.20 -6.67
C VAL A 142 -3.61 13.31 -6.06
N TYR A 143 -2.59 12.90 -6.77
CA TYR A 143 -1.22 12.90 -6.25
C TYR A 143 -0.68 14.31 -6.03
N SER A 144 -0.93 15.26 -6.93
CA SER A 144 -0.58 16.66 -6.69
C SER A 144 -1.27 17.20 -5.43
N HIS A 145 -2.55 16.89 -5.24
CA HIS A 145 -3.28 17.34 -4.06
C HIS A 145 -2.76 16.72 -2.75
N VAL A 146 -2.43 15.43 -2.76
CA VAL A 146 -1.99 14.70 -1.56
C VAL A 146 -0.51 14.92 -1.27
N TRP A 147 0.36 14.82 -2.30
CA TRP A 147 1.81 14.87 -2.13
C TRP A 147 2.38 16.29 -2.12
N GLU A 148 1.75 17.22 -2.84
CA GLU A 148 2.18 18.61 -2.89
C GLU A 148 1.56 19.46 -1.77
N ASP A 149 0.60 18.91 -1.01
CA ASP A 149 0.05 19.60 0.15
C ASP A 149 1.12 19.79 1.22
N ARG A 150 1.38 21.06 1.55
CA ARG A 150 2.46 21.44 2.47
C ARG A 150 2.28 20.84 3.87
N LEU A 151 1.07 20.72 4.36
CA LEU A 151 0.80 20.18 5.71
C LEU A 151 1.06 18.67 5.73
N ASN A 152 0.65 17.96 4.68
CA ASN A 152 0.94 16.54 4.53
C ASN A 152 2.46 16.30 4.48
N MET A 153 3.18 17.06 3.65
CA MET A 153 4.65 16.92 3.56
C MET A 153 5.37 17.18 4.89
N VAL A 154 4.94 18.22 5.63
CA VAL A 154 5.50 18.49 6.95
C VAL A 154 5.19 17.37 7.93
N GLY A 155 3.95 16.89 7.98
CA GLY A 155 3.54 15.78 8.83
C GLY A 155 4.33 14.49 8.55
N TRP A 156 4.48 14.14 7.29
CA TRP A 156 5.26 12.96 6.86
C TRP A 156 6.74 13.08 7.23
N THR A 157 7.34 14.24 6.97
CA THR A 157 8.75 14.49 7.33
C THR A 157 8.97 14.40 8.83
N MET A 158 8.05 14.94 9.63
CA MET A 158 8.12 14.86 11.09
C MET A 158 7.97 13.43 11.61
N LEU A 159 7.02 12.66 11.07
CA LEU A 159 6.82 11.25 11.43
C LEU A 159 8.03 10.39 11.05
N GLY A 160 8.53 10.51 9.83
CA GLY A 160 9.71 9.78 9.37
C GLY A 160 10.95 10.13 10.23
N ARG A 161 11.13 11.41 10.58
CA ARG A 161 12.20 11.84 11.48
C ARG A 161 12.04 11.26 12.88
N ALA A 162 10.82 11.24 13.41
CA ALA A 162 10.54 10.67 14.73
C ALA A 162 10.90 9.18 14.78
N MET A 163 10.49 8.41 13.78
CA MET A 163 10.82 6.99 13.68
C MET A 163 12.35 6.78 13.58
N ARG A 164 13.05 7.57 12.75
CA ARG A 164 14.53 7.45 12.65
C ARG A 164 15.25 7.77 13.95
N LEU A 165 14.75 8.74 14.73
CA LEU A 165 15.31 9.04 16.05
C LEU A 165 15.11 7.90 17.07
N MET A 166 14.10 7.06 16.84
CA MET A 166 13.78 5.89 17.66
C MET A 166 14.33 4.57 17.08
N ARG A 167 15.05 4.59 15.96
CA ARG A 167 15.37 3.39 15.18
C ARG A 167 15.97 2.24 15.99
N GLU A 168 16.77 2.55 17.01
CA GLU A 168 17.41 1.54 17.88
C GLU A 168 16.42 0.86 18.84
N GLU A 169 15.25 1.49 19.05
CA GLU A 169 14.16 0.98 19.88
C GLU A 169 13.04 0.34 19.05
N LEU A 170 13.10 0.48 17.72
CA LEU A 170 12.13 -0.10 16.81
C LEU A 170 12.36 -1.61 16.67
N ALA A 171 11.79 -2.39 17.58
CA ALA A 171 11.74 -3.84 17.40
C ALA A 171 10.87 -4.17 16.17
N PRO A 172 11.09 -5.32 15.51
CA PRO A 172 10.29 -5.74 14.34
C PRO A 172 8.77 -5.66 14.58
N ARG A 173 8.32 -5.99 15.79
CA ARG A 173 6.89 -5.89 16.16
C ARG A 173 6.29 -4.49 16.07
N PHE A 174 7.12 -3.42 16.05
CA PHE A 174 6.62 -2.06 15.84
C PHE A 174 5.90 -1.94 14.51
N PHE A 175 6.41 -2.59 13.48
CA PHE A 175 5.83 -2.57 12.14
C PHE A 175 4.55 -3.41 11.99
N LEU A 176 4.13 -4.09 13.07
CA LEU A 176 2.85 -4.79 13.16
C LEU A 176 1.83 -4.04 14.05
N THR A 177 2.16 -2.82 14.46
CA THR A 177 1.25 -2.02 15.29
C THR A 177 0.31 -1.18 14.41
N THR A 178 -0.81 -0.77 14.98
CA THR A 178 -1.69 0.23 14.35
C THR A 178 -1.06 1.62 14.38
N ASN A 179 -1.51 2.53 13.50
CA ASN A 179 -1.10 3.93 13.51
C ASN A 179 -1.27 4.58 14.90
N ARG A 180 -2.34 4.22 15.60
CA ARG A 180 -2.64 4.76 16.93
C ARG A 180 -1.60 4.31 17.97
N GLU A 181 -1.24 3.05 17.97
CA GLU A 181 -0.24 2.49 18.89
C GLU A 181 1.14 3.05 18.59
N ALA A 182 1.53 3.09 17.32
CA ALA A 182 2.79 3.68 16.88
C ALA A 182 2.88 5.16 17.27
N PHE A 183 1.82 5.93 17.05
CA PHE A 183 1.78 7.34 17.45
C PHE A 183 1.89 7.52 18.96
N HIS A 184 1.25 6.64 19.74
CA HIS A 184 1.39 6.64 21.19
C HIS A 184 2.85 6.39 21.65
N LEU A 185 3.52 5.41 21.04
CA LEU A 185 4.94 5.12 21.31
C LEU A 185 5.83 6.32 20.96
N ILE A 186 5.64 6.93 19.79
CA ILE A 186 6.36 8.15 19.38
C ILE A 186 6.18 9.26 20.42
N ARG A 187 4.96 9.49 20.88
CA ARG A 187 4.68 10.53 21.89
C ARG A 187 5.37 10.28 23.23
N LEU A 188 5.46 9.03 23.64
CA LEU A 188 6.17 8.67 24.89
C LEU A 188 7.67 8.89 24.79
N LYS A 189 8.26 8.58 23.63
CA LYS A 189 9.72 8.59 23.44
C LYS A 189 10.23 9.98 23.00
N ILE A 190 9.45 10.70 22.20
CA ILE A 190 9.86 12.00 21.63
C ILE A 190 8.73 13.03 21.83
N PRO A 191 8.44 13.39 23.09
CA PRO A 191 7.27 14.25 23.41
C PRO A 191 7.33 15.63 22.73
N ASN A 192 8.52 16.19 22.56
CA ASN A 192 8.69 17.53 21.96
C ASN A 192 8.36 17.53 20.45
N LEU A 193 8.69 16.46 19.73
CA LEU A 193 8.37 16.35 18.31
C LEU A 193 6.88 16.04 18.10
N ALA A 194 6.30 15.19 18.94
CA ALA A 194 4.90 14.83 18.88
C ALA A 194 3.95 15.97 19.20
N GLY A 195 4.39 17.01 19.91
CA GLY A 195 3.63 18.22 20.17
C GLY A 195 3.30 19.03 18.90
N GLY A 196 4.14 18.94 17.87
CA GLY A 196 3.92 19.58 16.58
C GLY A 196 3.07 18.76 15.58
N LEU A 197 2.71 17.53 15.92
CA LEU A 197 1.90 16.63 15.09
C LEU A 197 0.39 16.65 15.45
N ARG A 198 -0.05 17.65 16.20
CA ARG A 198 -1.46 17.83 16.62
C ARG A 198 -2.26 18.64 15.61
#